data_9aecc2f7741e16885901d8eeaa430ff0
#
_entry.id   9aecc2f7741e16885901d8eeaa430ff0
#
_cell.length_a   1.000
_cell.length_b   1.000
_cell.length_c   1.000
_cell.angle_alpha   90.00
_cell.angle_beta   90.00
_cell.angle_gamma   90.00
#
_symmetry.space_group_name_H-M   'P 1'
#
loop_
_entity.id
_entity.type
_entity.pdbx_description
1 polymer ?
#
loop_
_entity_poly.entity_id
_entity_poly.type
_entity_poly.pdbx_seq_one_letter_code
_entity_poly.pdbx_strand_id
1 'polypeptide(L)'
;MRTLPADLTHYKTTPEFTQESVPRGLLRNHTTAAGVWGRIVVREGSLRYVIEGPEPETHLLVPGTPGIVVPEEPHHVALEGPVRFCVEFHR
;
A
#
# COMPACT_ATOMS: atom_id res chain seq x y z
N MET A 1 11.91 -0.05 4.26
CA MET A 1 10.53 -0.55 4.42
C MET A 1 10.57 -1.88 5.18
N ARG A 2 9.59 -2.16 6.00
CA ARG A 2 9.55 -3.40 6.78
C ARG A 2 9.11 -4.60 5.93
N THR A 3 9.32 -5.80 6.45
CA THR A 3 8.81 -7.02 5.84
C THR A 3 7.55 -7.47 6.58
N LEU A 4 6.67 -8.16 5.87
CA LEU A 4 5.45 -8.70 6.45
C LEU A 4 5.82 -9.84 7.42
N PRO A 5 5.33 -9.81 8.68
CA PRO A 5 5.58 -10.92 9.61
C PRO A 5 5.06 -12.25 9.06
N ALA A 6 5.83 -13.32 9.29
CA ALA A 6 5.53 -14.63 8.72
C ALA A 6 4.32 -15.34 9.35
N ASP A 7 3.95 -14.95 10.57
CA ASP A 7 2.84 -15.57 11.31
C ASP A 7 1.47 -14.98 11.04
N LEU A 8 1.40 -14.01 10.11
CA LEU A 8 0.14 -13.39 9.73
C LEU A 8 -0.62 -14.23 8.70
N THR A 9 -1.93 -14.07 8.70
CA THR A 9 -2.82 -14.70 7.73
C THR A 9 -3.39 -13.67 6.78
N HIS A 10 -3.30 -13.92 5.48
CA HIS A 10 -3.99 -13.12 4.46
C HIS A 10 -5.49 -13.44 4.55
N TYR A 11 -6.32 -12.41 4.79
CA TYR A 11 -7.75 -12.64 5.00
C TYR A 11 -8.64 -11.83 4.07
N LYS A 12 -8.11 -10.83 3.37
CA LYS A 12 -8.91 -9.98 2.49
C LYS A 12 -8.02 -9.33 1.43
N THR A 13 -8.56 -9.20 0.21
CA THR A 13 -7.93 -8.44 -0.86
C THR A 13 -8.93 -7.43 -1.41
N THR A 14 -8.48 -6.20 -1.65
CA THR A 14 -9.32 -5.19 -2.28
C THR A 14 -9.59 -5.55 -3.75
N PRO A 15 -10.60 -4.93 -4.37
CA PRO A 15 -10.68 -4.93 -5.82
C PRO A 15 -9.40 -4.34 -6.42
N GLU A 16 -9.17 -4.60 -7.69
CA GLU A 16 -8.07 -3.97 -8.41
C GLU A 16 -8.40 -2.50 -8.64
N PHE A 17 -7.48 -1.63 -8.28
CA PHE A 17 -7.60 -0.20 -8.51
C PHE A 17 -6.74 0.24 -9.68
N THR A 18 -7.19 1.29 -10.37
CA THR A 18 -6.43 1.97 -11.41
C THR A 18 -6.23 3.43 -11.00
N GLN A 19 -5.51 4.20 -11.81
CA GLN A 19 -5.36 5.64 -11.59
C GLN A 19 -6.70 6.38 -11.60
N GLU A 20 -7.75 5.77 -12.16
CA GLU A 20 -9.09 6.36 -12.22
C GLU A 20 -10.01 5.90 -11.09
N SER A 21 -9.74 4.73 -10.50
CA SER A 21 -10.62 4.12 -9.50
C SER A 21 -10.05 4.11 -8.09
N VAL A 22 -8.80 4.53 -7.90
CA VAL A 22 -8.18 4.54 -6.57
C VAL A 22 -9.00 5.39 -5.60
N PRO A 23 -9.36 4.87 -4.41
CA PRO A 23 -10.08 5.65 -3.41
C PRO A 23 -9.29 6.87 -2.97
N ARG A 24 -9.96 8.00 -2.84
CA ARG A 24 -9.32 9.25 -2.42
C ARG A 24 -8.62 9.14 -1.08
N GLY A 25 -9.16 8.33 -0.17
CA GLY A 25 -8.56 8.10 1.14
C GLY A 25 -7.15 7.51 1.08
N LEU A 26 -6.82 6.78 0.01
CA LEU A 26 -5.47 6.22 -0.15
C LEU A 26 -4.47 7.26 -0.65
N LEU A 27 -4.93 8.39 -1.14
CA LEU A 27 -4.06 9.43 -1.69
C LEU A 27 -3.55 10.41 -0.63
N ARG A 28 -3.99 10.27 0.62
CA ARG A 28 -3.54 11.15 1.72
C ARG A 28 -3.75 10.50 3.08
N ASN A 29 -2.78 10.68 3.94
CA ASN A 29 -2.82 10.39 5.38
C ASN A 29 -3.74 9.22 5.77
N HIS A 30 -3.50 8.07 5.20
CA HIS A 30 -4.27 6.86 5.45
C HIS A 30 -3.60 6.01 6.52
N THR A 31 -4.37 5.25 7.27
CA THR A 31 -3.86 4.27 8.23
C THR A 31 -4.68 2.99 8.17
N THR A 32 -4.08 1.88 8.58
CA THR A 32 -4.82 0.66 8.85
C THR A 32 -5.10 0.55 10.35
N ALA A 33 -6.06 -0.27 10.72
CA ALA A 33 -6.39 -0.51 12.12
C ALA A 33 -5.24 -1.24 12.85
N ALA A 34 -5.28 -1.20 14.18
CA ALA A 34 -4.33 -1.94 15.01
C ALA A 34 -4.31 -3.42 14.61
N GLY A 35 -3.13 -3.99 14.47
CA GLY A 35 -2.95 -5.39 14.11
C GLY A 35 -3.17 -5.72 12.64
N VAL A 36 -3.59 -4.76 11.82
CA VAL A 36 -3.87 -4.99 10.39
C VAL A 36 -2.70 -4.51 9.56
N TRP A 37 -2.05 -5.44 8.88
CA TRP A 37 -0.97 -5.20 7.93
C TRP A 37 -1.53 -5.17 6.51
N GLY A 38 -0.88 -4.43 5.63
CA GLY A 38 -1.23 -4.38 4.22
C GLY A 38 -0.04 -4.73 3.35
N ARG A 39 -0.34 -5.32 2.19
CA ARG A 39 0.64 -5.53 1.14
C ARG A 39 0.08 -4.92 -0.13
N ILE A 40 0.72 -3.85 -0.60
CA ILE A 40 0.32 -3.19 -1.85
C ILE A 40 0.98 -3.94 -3.00
N VAL A 41 0.16 -4.53 -3.86
CA VAL A 41 0.65 -5.34 -4.98
C VAL A 41 0.35 -4.62 -6.30
N VAL A 42 1.39 -4.13 -6.96
CA VAL A 42 1.26 -3.52 -8.28
C VAL A 42 1.30 -4.61 -9.33
N ARG A 43 0.32 -4.61 -10.22
CA ARG A 43 0.22 -5.58 -11.32
C ARG A 43 0.72 -5.02 -12.64
N GLU A 44 0.49 -3.73 -12.87
CA GLU A 44 0.96 -3.00 -14.05
C GLU A 44 1.31 -1.57 -13.68
N GLY A 45 2.31 -1.02 -14.35
CA GLY A 45 2.73 0.36 -14.14
C GLY A 45 3.52 0.55 -12.87
N SER A 46 3.39 1.71 -12.27
CA SER A 46 4.11 2.05 -11.05
C SER A 46 3.24 2.91 -10.12
N LEU A 47 3.55 2.83 -8.84
CA LEU A 47 2.83 3.56 -7.80
C LEU A 47 3.84 4.06 -6.78
N ARG A 48 3.77 5.33 -6.42
CA ARG A 48 4.63 5.87 -5.36
C ARG A 48 3.96 5.62 -4.02
N TYR A 49 4.70 5.04 -3.10
CA TYR A 49 4.23 4.74 -1.75
C TYR A 49 5.04 5.58 -0.77
N VAL A 50 4.34 6.43 -0.02
CA VAL A 50 4.96 7.36 0.93
C VAL A 50 4.55 6.98 2.35
N ILE A 51 5.53 6.61 3.16
CA ILE A 51 5.33 6.40 4.59
C ILE A 51 5.60 7.75 5.25
N GLU A 52 4.55 8.31 5.88
CA GLU A 52 4.63 9.64 6.46
C GLU A 52 5.28 9.59 7.84
N GLY A 53 5.83 10.70 8.24
CA GLY A 53 6.51 10.80 9.54
C GLY A 53 7.41 12.02 9.54
N PRO A 54 8.19 12.25 10.63
CA PRO A 54 9.15 13.34 10.66
C PRO A 54 10.15 13.28 9.51
N GLU A 55 10.50 12.08 9.08
CA GLU A 55 11.35 11.83 7.93
C GLU A 55 10.59 10.91 6.98
N PRO A 56 9.82 11.46 6.01
CA PRO A 56 9.05 10.64 5.09
C PRO A 56 9.92 9.69 4.28
N GLU A 57 9.42 8.47 4.10
CA GLU A 57 10.09 7.43 3.33
C GLU A 57 9.27 7.16 2.08
N THR A 58 9.90 7.25 0.91
CA THR A 58 9.23 7.10 -0.38
C THR A 58 9.78 5.90 -1.14
N HIS A 59 8.87 5.08 -1.65
CA HIS A 59 9.22 3.90 -2.45
C HIS A 59 8.45 3.90 -3.75
N LEU A 60 9.12 3.56 -4.84
CA LEU A 60 8.45 3.33 -6.12
C LEU A 60 8.10 1.85 -6.22
N LEU A 61 6.81 1.55 -6.24
CA LEU A 61 6.31 0.19 -6.35
C LEU A 61 6.06 -0.16 -7.81
N VAL A 62 6.55 -1.31 -8.21
CA VAL A 62 6.36 -1.87 -9.55
C VAL A 62 6.02 -3.36 -9.39
N PRO A 63 5.60 -4.06 -10.45
CA PRO A 63 5.37 -5.50 -10.34
C PRO A 63 6.58 -6.22 -9.76
N GLY A 64 6.36 -7.05 -8.74
CA GLY A 64 7.44 -7.75 -8.04
C GLY A 64 8.06 -6.99 -6.88
N THR A 65 7.71 -5.72 -6.69
CA THR A 65 8.23 -4.88 -5.60
C THR A 65 7.05 -4.34 -4.77
N PRO A 66 6.46 -5.16 -3.88
CA PRO A 66 5.30 -4.74 -3.10
C PRO A 66 5.63 -3.73 -2.02
N GLY A 67 4.63 -2.95 -1.62
CA GLY A 67 4.73 -2.06 -0.48
C GLY A 67 4.16 -2.72 0.77
N ILE A 68 4.82 -2.55 1.91
CA ILE A 68 4.36 -3.11 3.18
C ILE A 68 3.79 -1.99 4.04
N VAL A 69 2.52 -2.17 4.44
CA VAL A 69 1.80 -1.23 5.29
C VAL A 69 1.80 -1.75 6.72
N VAL A 70 2.44 -1.01 7.61
CA VAL A 70 2.49 -1.33 9.03
C VAL A 70 1.20 -0.83 9.69
N PRO A 71 0.63 -1.57 10.66
CA PRO A 71 -0.58 -1.12 11.37
C PRO A 71 -0.40 0.29 11.94
N GLU A 72 -1.43 1.11 11.80
CA GLU A 72 -1.51 2.46 12.37
C GLU A 72 -0.45 3.45 11.87
N GLU A 73 0.39 3.08 10.93
CA GLU A 73 1.42 3.96 10.38
C GLU A 73 0.82 4.84 9.27
N PRO A 74 0.84 6.16 9.42
CA PRO A 74 0.30 7.05 8.38
C PRO A 74 1.07 6.92 7.07
N HIS A 75 0.34 6.80 5.98
CA HIS A 75 0.92 6.65 4.66
C HIS A 75 -0.05 7.15 3.60
N HIS A 76 0.44 7.27 2.39
CA HIS A 76 -0.41 7.51 1.22
C HIS A 76 0.27 6.96 -0.03
N VAL A 77 -0.51 6.83 -1.09
CA VAL A 77 0.02 6.52 -2.41
C VAL A 77 -0.13 7.75 -3.31
N ALA A 78 0.78 7.90 -4.24
CA ALA A 78 0.74 8.97 -5.23
C ALA A 78 0.82 8.36 -6.63
N LEU A 79 0.02 8.89 -7.53
CA LEU A 79 -0.08 8.37 -8.89
C LEU A 79 1.07 8.90 -9.74
N GLU A 80 1.73 7.99 -10.46
CA GLU A 80 2.84 8.31 -11.36
C GLU A 80 2.43 8.17 -12.83
N GLY A 81 1.20 7.76 -13.09
CA GLY A 81 0.69 7.48 -14.42
C GLY A 81 -0.23 6.28 -14.37
N PRO A 82 -0.45 5.59 -15.49
CA PRO A 82 -1.28 4.39 -15.50
C PRO A 82 -0.76 3.34 -14.54
N VAL A 83 -1.66 2.75 -13.77
CA VAL A 83 -1.31 1.74 -12.78
C VAL A 83 -2.50 0.80 -12.56
N ARG A 84 -2.18 -0.46 -12.20
CA ARG A 84 -3.15 -1.44 -11.70
C ARG A 84 -2.55 -2.05 -10.45
N PHE A 85 -3.27 -1.98 -9.34
CA PHE A 85 -2.80 -2.49 -8.06
C PHE A 85 -3.96 -2.91 -7.17
N CYS A 86 -3.66 -3.73 -6.19
CA CYS A 86 -4.60 -4.08 -5.13
C CYS A 86 -3.86 -4.07 -3.80
N VAL A 87 -4.62 -4.18 -2.71
CA VAL A 87 -4.05 -4.28 -1.36
C VAL A 87 -4.53 -5.58 -0.73
N GLU A 88 -3.60 -6.38 -0.26
CA GLU A 88 -3.87 -7.61 0.49
C GLU A 88 -3.74 -7.30 1.98
N PHE A 89 -4.77 -7.63 2.76
CA PHE A 89 -4.75 -7.43 4.20
C PHE A 89 -4.41 -8.72 4.94
N HIS A 90 -3.56 -8.56 5.95
CA HIS A 90 -3.05 -9.65 6.79
C HIS A 90 -3.22 -9.28 8.26
N ARG A 91 -3.48 -10.28 9.09
CA ARG A 91 -3.58 -10.06 10.54
C ARG A 91 -3.30 -11.33 11.33
#